data_4d323e8a7a3b0d986919a1894f55a832
#
_entry.id   4d323e8a7a3b0d986919a1894f55a832
#
_cell.length_a   1.000
_cell.length_b   1.000
_cell.length_c   1.000
_cell.angle_alpha   90.00
_cell.angle_beta   90.00
_cell.angle_gamma   90.00
#
_symmetry.space_group_name_H-M   'P 1'
#
loop_
_entity.id
_entity.type
_entity.pdbx_description
1 polymer ?
#
loop_
_entity_poly.entity_id
_entity_poly.type
_entity_poly.pdbx_seq_one_letter_code
_entity_poly.pdbx_strand_id
1 'polypeptide(L)'
;AARQAVLSRRQAAAQAETRVDQAATRLSRAEIALAEAQRRLDDTTLTAPFDGTLTATNVVVGRLVTANERLAELIDPNDLEVSFRLSTSQYARLLDADGALIKADVTATLDVSGVDLLARGKITRASAAAGAGATGRLIFAAMPDAGGFKTGDFVTVSVQEPPLENVVRLPSSAVDAAGEVLLLADENRLEAASVTILRRQGDHVLVRGPIVGRQVVEERSPLLGAGISVKPLSRDGSVPEPPQMLELTEERRAKLIAFIEGNKRMPEDAKARVLARLAEPMVPAQMVERIEGRIGG
;
A
#
# COMPACT_ATOMS: atom_id res chain seq x y z
N ALA A 1 -5.70 -63.35 -67.90
CA ALA A 1 -6.76 -62.35 -68.20
C ALA A 1 -7.29 -61.71 -66.89
N ALA A 2 -7.82 -62.44 -65.90
CA ALA A 2 -8.45 -61.88 -64.68
C ALA A 2 -7.44 -61.08 -63.77
N ARG A 3 -6.22 -61.54 -63.57
CA ARG A 3 -5.18 -60.82 -62.80
C ARG A 3 -4.80 -59.48 -63.45
N GLN A 4 -4.71 -59.39 -64.76
CA GLN A 4 -4.44 -58.15 -65.49
C GLN A 4 -5.59 -57.14 -65.35
N ALA A 5 -6.84 -57.57 -65.38
CA ALA A 5 -8.02 -56.74 -65.16
C ALA A 5 -8.06 -56.17 -63.73
N VAL A 6 -7.67 -56.93 -62.72
CA VAL A 6 -7.57 -56.47 -61.37
C VAL A 6 -6.45 -55.43 -61.21
N LEU A 7 -5.28 -55.63 -61.78
CA LEU A 7 -4.15 -54.69 -61.74
C LEU A 7 -4.48 -53.35 -62.41
N SER A 8 -5.13 -53.40 -63.63
CA SER A 8 -5.54 -52.17 -64.31
C SER A 8 -6.59 -51.38 -63.57
N ARG A 9 -7.54 -52.04 -62.86
CA ARG A 9 -8.53 -51.38 -62.03
C ARG A 9 -7.85 -50.73 -60.76
N ARG A 10 -6.89 -51.43 -60.17
CA ARG A 10 -6.11 -50.84 -59.04
C ARG A 10 -5.29 -49.63 -59.46
N GLN A 11 -4.67 -49.66 -60.66
CA GLN A 11 -3.96 -48.53 -61.22
C GLN A 11 -4.89 -47.34 -61.48
N ALA A 12 -6.06 -47.61 -62.02
CA ALA A 12 -7.09 -46.59 -62.33
C ALA A 12 -7.62 -45.96 -61.03
N ALA A 13 -7.81 -46.76 -59.94
CA ALA A 13 -8.21 -46.28 -58.63
C ALA A 13 -7.14 -45.39 -58.05
N ALA A 14 -5.87 -45.81 -58.02
CA ALA A 14 -4.74 -45.02 -57.51
C ALA A 14 -4.56 -43.71 -58.30
N GLN A 15 -4.74 -43.73 -59.61
CA GLN A 15 -4.74 -42.50 -60.44
C GLN A 15 -5.91 -41.57 -60.13
N ALA A 16 -7.08 -42.12 -59.80
CA ALA A 16 -8.25 -41.33 -59.43
C ALA A 16 -8.01 -40.67 -58.00
N GLU A 17 -7.48 -41.42 -57.03
CA GLU A 17 -7.09 -40.91 -55.74
C GLU A 17 -6.07 -39.77 -55.86
N THR A 18 -5.00 -39.97 -56.66
CA THR A 18 -4.01 -38.89 -56.89
C THR A 18 -4.64 -37.64 -57.51
N ARG A 19 -5.62 -37.82 -58.42
CA ARG A 19 -6.35 -36.66 -58.96
C ARG A 19 -7.20 -35.94 -57.92
N VAL A 20 -7.86 -36.70 -57.08
CA VAL A 20 -8.60 -36.12 -55.93
C VAL A 20 -7.68 -35.32 -54.99
N ASP A 21 -6.54 -35.88 -54.59
CA ASP A 21 -5.55 -35.23 -53.74
C ASP A 21 -4.98 -33.96 -54.40
N GLN A 22 -4.69 -34.02 -55.70
CA GLN A 22 -4.26 -32.85 -56.46
C GLN A 22 -5.34 -31.78 -56.53
N ALA A 23 -6.62 -32.15 -56.71
CA ALA A 23 -7.74 -31.23 -56.73
C ALA A 23 -7.95 -30.60 -55.33
N ALA A 24 -7.87 -31.39 -54.26
CA ALA A 24 -7.92 -30.92 -52.90
C ALA A 24 -6.80 -29.92 -52.59
N THR A 25 -5.57 -30.22 -53.03
CA THR A 25 -4.43 -29.30 -52.88
C THR A 25 -4.62 -27.99 -53.63
N ARG A 26 -5.18 -28.07 -54.87
CA ARG A 26 -5.49 -26.84 -55.66
C ARG A 26 -6.58 -26.01 -54.99
N LEU A 27 -7.63 -26.65 -54.47
CA LEU A 27 -8.70 -25.99 -53.74
C LEU A 27 -8.13 -25.26 -52.52
N SER A 28 -7.37 -25.96 -51.69
CA SER A 28 -6.75 -25.36 -50.48
C SER A 28 -5.85 -24.15 -50.82
N ARG A 29 -5.05 -24.23 -51.88
CA ARG A 29 -4.26 -23.09 -52.35
C ARG A 29 -5.12 -21.91 -52.81
N ALA A 30 -6.23 -22.17 -53.51
CA ALA A 30 -7.14 -21.12 -53.95
C ALA A 30 -7.85 -20.46 -52.76
N GLU A 31 -8.25 -21.25 -51.76
CA GLU A 31 -8.83 -20.74 -50.50
C GLU A 31 -7.86 -19.84 -49.73
N ILE A 32 -6.60 -20.26 -49.62
CA ILE A 32 -5.53 -19.45 -48.99
C ILE A 32 -5.36 -18.14 -49.77
N ALA A 33 -5.24 -18.18 -51.08
CA ALA A 33 -5.08 -17.00 -51.92
C ALA A 33 -6.27 -16.04 -51.82
N LEU A 34 -7.50 -16.56 -51.72
CA LEU A 34 -8.71 -15.76 -51.48
C LEU A 34 -8.64 -15.09 -50.10
N ALA A 35 -8.31 -15.84 -49.05
CA ALA A 35 -8.20 -15.32 -47.71
C ALA A 35 -7.10 -14.24 -47.55
N GLU A 36 -6.01 -14.37 -48.29
CA GLU A 36 -4.95 -13.35 -48.34
C GLU A 36 -5.40 -12.09 -49.10
N ALA A 37 -6.14 -12.24 -50.20
CA ALA A 37 -6.69 -11.12 -50.94
C ALA A 37 -7.74 -10.37 -50.12
N GLN A 38 -8.58 -11.10 -49.39
CA GLN A 38 -9.58 -10.54 -48.50
C GLN A 38 -8.90 -9.72 -47.38
N ARG A 39 -7.91 -10.29 -46.71
CA ARG A 39 -7.14 -9.55 -45.66
C ARG A 39 -6.50 -8.29 -46.21
N ARG A 40 -5.90 -8.35 -47.41
CA ARG A 40 -5.32 -7.14 -48.03
C ARG A 40 -6.38 -6.08 -48.36
N LEU A 41 -7.59 -6.47 -48.69
CA LEU A 41 -8.69 -5.53 -48.85
C LEU A 41 -9.13 -4.94 -47.53
N ASP A 42 -9.31 -5.77 -46.49
CA ASP A 42 -9.70 -5.33 -45.14
C ASP A 42 -8.65 -4.36 -44.56
N ASP A 43 -7.35 -4.61 -44.76
CA ASP A 43 -6.23 -3.75 -44.34
C ASP A 43 -6.23 -2.37 -45.01
N THR A 44 -6.99 -2.16 -46.10
CA THR A 44 -7.15 -0.83 -46.72
C THR A 44 -8.06 0.10 -45.91
N THR A 45 -8.83 -0.46 -44.96
CA THR A 45 -9.72 0.30 -44.09
C THR A 45 -9.26 0.17 -42.64
N LEU A 46 -8.63 1.20 -42.13
CA LEU A 46 -8.19 1.24 -40.74
C LEU A 46 -9.33 1.72 -39.83
N THR A 47 -9.76 0.87 -38.91
CA THR A 47 -10.81 1.18 -37.93
C THR A 47 -10.23 1.29 -36.54
N ALA A 48 -10.80 2.17 -35.69
CA ALA A 48 -10.43 2.30 -34.29
C ALA A 48 -10.84 1.01 -33.55
N PRO A 49 -9.91 0.37 -32.79
CA PRO A 49 -10.21 -0.85 -32.04
C PRO A 49 -11.01 -0.60 -30.76
N PHE A 50 -11.09 0.64 -30.29
CA PHE A 50 -11.85 1.09 -29.11
C PHE A 50 -12.27 2.55 -29.26
N ASP A 51 -13.20 3.00 -28.45
CA ASP A 51 -13.62 4.39 -28.39
C ASP A 51 -12.55 5.26 -27.74
N GLY A 52 -12.13 6.34 -28.40
CA GLY A 52 -11.04 7.17 -27.90
C GLY A 52 -10.87 8.48 -28.65
N THR A 53 -9.81 9.18 -28.31
CA THR A 53 -9.43 10.45 -28.96
C THR A 53 -8.18 10.25 -29.80
N LEU A 54 -8.24 10.67 -31.08
CA LEU A 54 -7.07 10.68 -31.93
C LEU A 54 -6.16 11.85 -31.58
N THR A 55 -4.89 11.54 -31.45
CA THR A 55 -3.82 12.51 -31.24
C THR A 55 -2.68 12.23 -32.21
N ALA A 56 -1.77 13.18 -32.37
CA ALA A 56 -0.61 13.08 -33.27
C ALA A 56 -0.96 12.59 -34.70
N THR A 57 -2.03 13.13 -35.28
CA THR A 57 -2.46 12.78 -36.65
C THR A 57 -1.45 13.30 -37.67
N ASN A 58 -0.79 12.39 -38.41
CA ASN A 58 0.28 12.69 -39.36
C ASN A 58 -0.14 12.52 -40.83
N VAL A 59 -1.42 12.37 -41.09
CA VAL A 59 -1.95 12.09 -42.44
C VAL A 59 -2.91 13.17 -42.90
N VAL A 60 -2.89 13.41 -44.21
CA VAL A 60 -3.84 14.26 -44.93
C VAL A 60 -4.33 13.53 -46.13
N VAL A 61 -5.56 13.86 -46.57
CA VAL A 61 -6.16 13.27 -47.76
C VAL A 61 -5.29 13.50 -48.98
N GLY A 62 -5.07 12.44 -49.76
CA GLY A 62 -4.23 12.47 -50.97
C GLY A 62 -2.74 12.22 -50.72
N ARG A 63 -2.31 12.01 -49.53
CA ARG A 63 -0.92 11.63 -49.20
C ARG A 63 -0.71 10.14 -49.48
N LEU A 64 0.43 9.79 -50.02
CA LEU A 64 0.91 8.40 -50.07
C LEU A 64 1.41 7.98 -48.69
N VAL A 65 0.92 6.86 -48.20
CA VAL A 65 1.35 6.22 -46.96
C VAL A 65 2.11 4.93 -47.25
N THR A 66 3.04 4.57 -46.40
CA THR A 66 3.87 3.38 -46.50
C THR A 66 3.53 2.37 -45.41
N ALA A 67 3.88 1.09 -45.63
CA ALA A 67 3.68 0.05 -44.63
C ALA A 67 4.47 0.40 -43.35
N ASN A 68 3.85 0.14 -42.18
CA ASN A 68 4.40 0.45 -40.84
C ASN A 68 4.56 1.94 -40.52
N GLU A 69 3.97 2.84 -41.31
CA GLU A 69 3.95 4.25 -40.97
C GLU A 69 2.93 4.53 -39.86
N ARG A 70 3.31 5.33 -38.87
CA ARG A 70 2.38 5.78 -37.82
C ARG A 70 1.49 6.89 -38.39
N LEU A 71 0.20 6.61 -38.52
CA LEU A 71 -0.78 7.54 -39.08
C LEU A 71 -1.37 8.46 -38.02
N ALA A 72 -1.69 7.93 -36.87
CA ALA A 72 -2.21 8.64 -35.72
C ALA A 72 -1.95 7.81 -34.45
N GLU A 73 -2.27 8.39 -33.30
CA GLU A 73 -2.28 7.72 -32.01
C GLU A 73 -3.68 7.82 -31.42
N LEU A 74 -4.25 6.68 -30.99
CA LEU A 74 -5.56 6.62 -30.37
C LEU A 74 -5.36 6.43 -28.87
N ILE A 75 -5.97 7.31 -28.07
CA ILE A 75 -5.89 7.31 -26.61
C ILE A 75 -7.29 7.16 -26.05
N ASP A 76 -7.46 6.26 -25.08
CA ASP A 76 -8.64 6.21 -24.24
C ASP A 76 -8.47 7.19 -23.07
N PRO A 77 -9.23 8.29 -23.04
CA PRO A 77 -9.14 9.26 -21.95
C PRO A 77 -9.73 8.75 -20.62
N ASN A 78 -10.47 7.63 -20.62
CA ASN A 78 -11.10 7.05 -19.45
C ASN A 78 -10.25 5.94 -18.82
N ASP A 79 -9.20 5.46 -19.52
CA ASP A 79 -8.29 4.42 -19.02
C ASP A 79 -6.86 4.97 -18.91
N LEU A 80 -6.67 5.89 -17.96
CA LEU A 80 -5.37 6.49 -17.70
C LEU A 80 -4.63 5.74 -16.60
N GLU A 81 -3.33 5.66 -16.75
CA GLU A 81 -2.42 5.09 -15.75
C GLU A 81 -1.34 6.11 -15.38
N VAL A 82 -1.08 6.26 -14.09
CA VAL A 82 0.05 7.04 -13.61
C VAL A 82 1.25 6.13 -13.31
N SER A 83 2.42 6.55 -13.76
CA SER A 83 3.67 5.88 -13.45
C SER A 83 4.54 6.74 -12.55
N PHE A 84 5.06 6.18 -11.47
CA PHE A 84 5.91 6.89 -10.51
C PHE A 84 6.98 5.98 -9.93
N ARG A 85 8.04 6.57 -9.36
CA ARG A 85 9.15 5.83 -8.78
C ARG A 85 9.11 5.91 -7.27
N LEU A 86 9.30 4.77 -6.63
CA LEU A 86 9.48 4.65 -5.20
C LEU A 86 10.92 4.21 -4.90
N SER A 87 11.50 4.74 -3.83
CA SER A 87 12.74 4.19 -3.29
C SER A 87 12.54 2.75 -2.82
N THR A 88 13.62 1.97 -2.72
CA THR A 88 13.54 0.58 -2.25
C THR A 88 12.90 0.47 -0.85
N SER A 89 13.16 1.44 0.02
CA SER A 89 12.56 1.49 1.37
C SER A 89 11.07 1.82 1.35
N GLN A 90 10.62 2.70 0.45
CA GLN A 90 9.20 2.99 0.26
C GLN A 90 8.47 1.80 -0.35
N TYR A 91 9.07 1.17 -1.35
CA TYR A 91 8.52 -0.03 -1.98
C TYR A 91 8.33 -1.18 -0.98
N ALA A 92 9.34 -1.43 -0.13
CA ALA A 92 9.27 -2.48 0.89
C ALA A 92 8.09 -2.32 1.86
N ARG A 93 7.60 -1.09 2.08
CA ARG A 93 6.44 -0.80 2.94
C ARG A 93 5.09 -1.11 2.26
N LEU A 94 5.10 -1.27 0.94
CA LEU A 94 3.93 -1.62 0.15
C LEU A 94 3.88 -3.12 -0.16
N LEU A 95 4.74 -3.92 0.46
CA LEU A 95 4.67 -5.37 0.37
C LEU A 95 3.89 -5.92 1.55
N ASP A 96 3.09 -6.94 1.29
CA ASP A 96 2.42 -7.73 2.32
C ASP A 96 3.37 -8.76 2.96
N ALA A 97 2.83 -9.61 3.83
CA ALA A 97 3.60 -10.66 4.52
C ALA A 97 4.20 -11.71 3.57
N ASP A 98 3.60 -11.90 2.40
CA ASP A 98 4.04 -12.85 1.36
C ASP A 98 5.02 -12.19 0.37
N GLY A 99 5.33 -10.92 0.55
CA GLY A 99 6.21 -10.15 -0.32
C GLY A 99 5.54 -9.68 -1.63
N ALA A 100 4.21 -9.77 -1.71
CA ALA A 100 3.45 -9.27 -2.85
C ALA A 100 3.11 -7.78 -2.69
N LEU A 101 3.03 -7.06 -3.82
CA LEU A 101 2.68 -5.65 -3.83
C LEU A 101 1.20 -5.46 -3.49
N ILE A 102 0.91 -4.71 -2.46
CA ILE A 102 -0.46 -4.35 -2.08
C ILE A 102 -1.09 -3.39 -3.09
N LYS A 103 -2.40 -3.50 -3.29
CA LYS A 103 -3.19 -2.58 -4.12
C LYS A 103 -3.55 -1.31 -3.32
N ALA A 104 -2.53 -0.57 -2.90
CA ALA A 104 -2.70 0.64 -2.11
C ALA A 104 -3.45 1.73 -2.89
N ASP A 105 -4.21 2.55 -2.18
CA ASP A 105 -4.88 3.72 -2.75
C ASP A 105 -3.85 4.79 -3.09
N VAL A 106 -4.05 5.42 -4.25
CA VAL A 106 -3.18 6.44 -4.81
C VAL A 106 -4.02 7.67 -5.14
N THR A 107 -3.49 8.83 -4.83
CA THR A 107 -4.03 10.12 -5.26
C THR A 107 -3.00 10.84 -6.11
N ALA A 108 -3.37 11.17 -7.35
CA ALA A 108 -2.59 12.03 -8.23
C ALA A 108 -3.14 13.45 -8.14
N THR A 109 -2.25 14.41 -7.96
CA THR A 109 -2.58 15.84 -7.90
C THR A 109 -1.83 16.57 -9.02
N LEU A 110 -2.57 17.31 -9.84
CA LEU A 110 -2.04 18.21 -10.83
C LEU A 110 -2.36 19.63 -10.38
N ASP A 111 -1.33 20.42 -10.05
CA ASP A 111 -1.46 21.85 -9.72
C ASP A 111 -1.54 22.66 -11.01
N VAL A 112 -2.68 23.30 -11.25
CA VAL A 112 -2.91 24.16 -12.39
C VAL A 112 -3.24 25.57 -11.88
N SER A 113 -2.21 26.37 -11.66
CA SER A 113 -2.34 27.79 -11.31
C SER A 113 -3.31 28.09 -10.14
N GLY A 114 -3.24 27.29 -9.10
CA GLY A 114 -4.05 27.46 -7.87
C GLY A 114 -5.36 26.69 -7.85
N VAL A 115 -5.58 25.83 -8.85
CA VAL A 115 -6.65 24.81 -8.84
C VAL A 115 -6.01 23.43 -8.89
N ASP A 116 -6.19 22.66 -7.84
CA ASP A 116 -5.70 21.28 -7.78
C ASP A 116 -6.72 20.34 -8.44
N LEU A 117 -6.32 19.74 -9.56
CA LEU A 117 -7.04 18.59 -10.10
C LEU A 117 -6.60 17.33 -9.35
N LEU A 118 -7.56 16.58 -8.86
CA LEU A 118 -7.34 15.37 -8.08
C LEU A 118 -7.92 14.16 -8.81
N ALA A 119 -7.11 13.14 -8.99
CA ALA A 119 -7.57 11.83 -9.45
C ALA A 119 -7.21 10.76 -8.41
N ARG A 120 -8.11 9.80 -8.22
CA ARG A 120 -7.92 8.68 -7.31
C ARG A 120 -7.81 7.39 -8.07
N GLY A 121 -6.97 6.50 -7.55
CA GLY A 121 -6.74 5.21 -8.17
C GLY A 121 -6.14 4.20 -7.24
N LYS A 122 -5.69 3.09 -7.81
CA LYS A 122 -5.05 2.00 -7.04
C LYS A 122 -3.80 1.51 -7.77
N ILE A 123 -2.81 1.11 -7.01
CA ILE A 123 -1.64 0.43 -7.55
C ILE A 123 -2.08 -0.86 -8.23
N THR A 124 -1.63 -1.05 -9.47
CA THR A 124 -1.90 -2.25 -10.28
C THR A 124 -0.71 -3.18 -10.32
N ARG A 125 0.47 -2.64 -10.57
CA ARG A 125 1.70 -3.43 -10.76
C ARG A 125 2.97 -2.63 -10.49
N ALA A 126 4.06 -3.35 -10.27
CA ALA A 126 5.42 -2.82 -10.33
C ALA A 126 6.12 -3.30 -11.60
N SER A 127 7.06 -2.52 -12.11
CA SER A 127 7.93 -2.97 -13.20
C SER A 127 8.78 -4.15 -12.71
N ALA A 128 8.85 -5.19 -13.53
CA ALA A 128 9.70 -6.35 -13.26
C ALA A 128 11.20 -6.03 -13.35
N ALA A 129 11.57 -4.99 -14.11
CA ALA A 129 12.96 -4.58 -14.27
C ALA A 129 13.24 -3.30 -13.47
N ALA A 130 14.34 -3.29 -12.74
CA ALA A 130 14.96 -2.05 -12.29
C ALA A 130 15.57 -1.41 -13.55
N GLY A 131 15.07 -0.23 -13.96
CA GLY A 131 15.58 0.47 -15.15
C GLY A 131 17.08 0.71 -15.02
N ALA A 132 17.83 0.45 -16.08
CA ALA A 132 19.28 0.68 -16.12
C ALA A 132 19.58 2.16 -15.78
N GLY A 133 20.37 2.39 -14.74
CA GLY A 133 20.76 3.73 -14.28
C GLY A 133 19.73 4.51 -13.47
N ALA A 134 18.56 3.95 -13.19
CA ALA A 134 17.55 4.61 -12.37
C ALA A 134 17.41 3.94 -11.00
N THR A 135 17.54 4.72 -9.94
CA THR A 135 17.34 4.24 -8.57
C THR A 135 15.84 4.07 -8.26
N GLY A 136 15.49 2.99 -7.55
CA GLY A 136 14.12 2.71 -7.11
C GLY A 136 13.31 1.83 -8.04
N ARG A 137 12.05 1.60 -7.68
CA ARG A 137 11.09 0.76 -8.39
C ARG A 137 10.04 1.61 -9.10
N LEU A 138 9.82 1.32 -10.35
CA LEU A 138 8.74 1.94 -11.14
C LEU A 138 7.42 1.24 -10.84
N ILE A 139 6.44 2.01 -10.41
CA ILE A 139 5.11 1.56 -10.02
C ILE A 139 4.09 2.16 -10.98
N PHE A 140 3.02 1.45 -11.20
CA PHE A 140 1.91 1.85 -12.03
C PHE A 140 0.62 1.78 -11.22
N ALA A 141 -0.23 2.80 -11.38
CA ALA A 141 -1.54 2.84 -10.75
C ALA A 141 -2.59 3.25 -11.78
N ALA A 142 -3.68 2.49 -11.87
CA ALA A 142 -4.83 2.83 -12.70
C ALA A 142 -5.62 3.97 -12.06
N MET A 143 -6.06 4.92 -12.89
CA MET A 143 -6.72 6.16 -12.49
C MET A 143 -8.08 6.29 -13.19
N PRO A 144 -9.12 5.52 -12.79
CA PRO A 144 -10.39 5.46 -13.50
C PRO A 144 -11.13 6.80 -13.54
N ASP A 145 -10.90 7.68 -12.56
CA ASP A 145 -11.57 8.97 -12.43
C ASP A 145 -10.63 10.14 -12.71
N ALA A 146 -9.79 10.03 -13.75
CA ALA A 146 -8.79 11.04 -14.10
C ALA A 146 -9.35 12.12 -15.04
N GLY A 147 -10.59 12.56 -14.86
CA GLY A 147 -11.19 13.63 -15.66
C GLY A 147 -10.38 14.93 -15.61
N GLY A 148 -10.02 15.46 -16.76
CA GLY A 148 -9.19 16.67 -16.90
C GLY A 148 -7.68 16.42 -17.01
N PHE A 149 -7.20 15.20 -16.72
CA PHE A 149 -5.81 14.80 -16.93
C PHE A 149 -5.58 14.39 -18.38
N LYS A 150 -4.35 14.54 -18.83
CA LYS A 150 -3.91 14.14 -20.17
C LYS A 150 -2.65 13.29 -20.11
N THR A 151 -2.47 12.45 -21.12
CA THR A 151 -1.21 11.72 -21.27
C THR A 151 -0.04 12.67 -21.44
N GLY A 152 1.02 12.48 -20.64
CA GLY A 152 2.19 13.35 -20.60
C GLY A 152 2.16 14.39 -19.48
N ASP A 153 1.07 14.53 -18.73
CA ASP A 153 1.03 15.41 -17.56
C ASP A 153 1.97 14.93 -16.47
N PHE A 154 2.62 15.88 -15.79
CA PHE A 154 3.43 15.60 -14.60
C PHE A 154 2.62 15.88 -13.35
N VAL A 155 2.47 14.87 -12.54
CA VAL A 155 1.61 14.89 -11.36
C VAL A 155 2.38 14.57 -10.08
N THR A 156 1.93 15.12 -8.96
CA THR A 156 2.37 14.69 -7.64
C THR A 156 1.54 13.48 -7.20
N VAL A 157 2.22 12.39 -6.84
CA VAL A 157 1.56 11.15 -6.45
C VAL A 157 1.71 10.92 -4.95
N SER A 158 0.58 10.79 -4.27
CA SER A 158 0.49 10.40 -2.86
C SER A 158 -0.02 8.97 -2.77
N VAL A 159 0.72 8.10 -2.08
CA VAL A 159 0.37 6.69 -1.87
C VAL A 159 -0.02 6.49 -0.42
N GLN A 160 -1.17 5.88 -0.18
CA GLN A 160 -1.61 5.52 1.17
C GLN A 160 -0.92 4.24 1.62
N GLU A 161 0.02 4.37 2.55
CA GLU A 161 0.68 3.21 3.15
C GLU A 161 -0.23 2.53 4.18
N PRO A 162 -0.08 1.22 4.42
CA PRO A 162 -0.81 0.52 5.46
C PRO A 162 -0.63 1.16 6.83
N PRO A 163 -1.65 1.15 7.68
CA PRO A 163 -1.54 1.65 9.05
C PRO A 163 -0.50 0.83 9.83
N LEU A 164 0.27 1.53 10.64
CA LEU A 164 1.19 0.88 11.58
C LEU A 164 0.48 0.64 12.90
N GLU A 165 0.54 -0.58 13.40
CA GLU A 165 -0.01 -0.95 14.70
C GLU A 165 1.03 -0.82 15.82
N ASN A 166 0.56 -0.54 17.04
CA ASN A 166 1.38 -0.43 18.24
C ASN A 166 2.53 0.58 18.10
N VAL A 167 2.23 1.76 17.56
CA VAL A 167 3.19 2.85 17.40
C VAL A 167 2.78 4.08 18.18
N VAL A 168 3.77 4.81 18.65
CA VAL A 168 3.59 6.12 19.28
C VAL A 168 4.26 7.18 18.40
N ARG A 169 3.57 8.30 18.21
CA ARG A 169 4.12 9.46 17.52
C ARG A 169 4.80 10.38 18.52
N LEU A 170 6.09 10.61 18.35
CA LEU A 170 6.90 11.50 19.18
C LEU A 170 7.55 12.60 18.34
N PRO A 171 7.85 13.77 18.93
CA PRO A 171 8.76 14.72 18.30
C PRO A 171 10.13 14.06 18.08
N SER A 172 10.81 14.44 16.99
CA SER A 172 12.17 13.92 16.72
C SER A 172 13.17 14.26 17.81
N SER A 173 12.96 15.38 18.52
CA SER A 173 13.73 15.84 19.67
C SER A 173 13.62 14.94 20.91
N ALA A 174 12.60 14.09 21.00
CA ALA A 174 12.40 13.16 22.11
C ALA A 174 13.28 11.92 22.01
N VAL A 175 13.81 11.60 20.84
CA VAL A 175 14.59 10.37 20.58
C VAL A 175 16.03 10.74 20.29
N ASP A 176 16.97 10.08 20.97
CA ASP A 176 18.39 10.31 20.73
C ASP A 176 18.94 9.50 19.54
N ALA A 177 20.24 9.67 19.29
CA ALA A 177 20.93 8.97 18.20
C ALA A 177 21.03 7.44 18.43
N ALA A 178 20.93 6.99 19.69
CA ALA A 178 20.96 5.57 20.04
C ALA A 178 19.58 4.92 19.95
N GLY A 179 18.51 5.69 19.67
CA GLY A 179 17.14 5.19 19.65
C GLY A 179 16.54 5.04 21.06
N GLU A 180 16.94 5.92 21.99
CA GLU A 180 16.41 5.94 23.34
C GLU A 180 15.55 7.16 23.61
N VAL A 181 14.54 6.99 24.42
CA VAL A 181 13.67 8.04 24.96
C VAL A 181 13.78 8.10 26.47
N LEU A 182 13.51 9.26 27.05
CA LEU A 182 13.43 9.42 28.51
C LEU A 182 11.97 9.40 28.93
N LEU A 183 11.63 8.48 29.82
CA LEU A 183 10.32 8.31 30.42
C LEU A 183 10.30 8.87 31.84
N LEU A 184 9.18 9.43 32.22
CA LEU A 184 8.95 9.79 33.62
C LEU A 184 8.55 8.53 34.39
N ALA A 185 9.39 8.15 35.36
CA ALA A 185 9.16 7.07 36.33
C ALA A 185 8.60 7.61 37.64
N ASP A 186 8.44 6.72 38.62
CA ASP A 186 7.99 7.09 39.95
C ASP A 186 8.98 8.10 40.62
N GLU A 187 8.48 8.89 41.54
CA GLU A 187 9.25 9.96 42.23
C GLU A 187 9.84 11.03 41.28
N ASN A 188 9.21 11.23 40.11
CA ASN A 188 9.65 12.17 39.08
C ASN A 188 11.10 11.94 38.60
N ARG A 189 11.57 10.71 38.60
CA ARG A 189 12.86 10.34 38.01
C ARG A 189 12.75 9.95 36.58
N LEU A 190 13.77 10.25 35.80
CA LEU A 190 13.86 9.85 34.41
C LEU A 190 14.43 8.44 34.29
N GLU A 191 13.81 7.64 33.43
CA GLU A 191 14.24 6.31 33.01
C GLU A 191 14.48 6.28 31.51
N ALA A 192 15.59 5.70 31.06
CA ALA A 192 15.84 5.50 29.64
C ALA A 192 15.11 4.24 29.15
N ALA A 193 14.46 4.35 28.01
CA ALA A 193 13.83 3.22 27.34
C ALA A 193 14.22 3.20 25.86
N SER A 194 14.62 2.04 25.38
CA SER A 194 14.95 1.86 23.96
C SER A 194 13.67 1.76 23.13
N VAL A 195 13.66 2.46 22.00
CA VAL A 195 12.57 2.43 21.02
C VAL A 195 13.10 2.18 19.63
N THR A 196 12.30 1.50 18.82
CA THR A 196 12.61 1.29 17.40
C THR A 196 11.89 2.35 16.57
N ILE A 197 12.66 3.18 15.86
CA ILE A 197 12.10 4.15 14.92
C ILE A 197 11.66 3.41 13.68
N LEU A 198 10.34 3.40 13.42
CA LEU A 198 9.76 2.77 12.24
C LEU A 198 9.66 3.74 11.07
N ARG A 199 9.41 5.04 11.37
CA ARG A 199 9.19 6.05 10.33
C ARG A 199 9.53 7.46 10.84
N ARG A 200 10.04 8.30 9.94
CA ARG A 200 10.22 9.74 10.17
C ARG A 200 9.22 10.50 9.32
N GLN A 201 8.51 11.47 9.92
CA GLN A 201 7.49 12.29 9.28
C GLN A 201 7.69 13.75 9.68
N GLY A 202 8.45 14.49 8.88
CA GLY A 202 8.84 15.87 9.22
C GLY A 202 9.53 15.91 10.60
N ASP A 203 9.01 16.72 11.51
CA ASP A 203 9.54 16.91 12.87
C ASP A 203 9.13 15.81 13.85
N HIS A 204 8.45 14.77 13.39
CA HIS A 204 7.98 13.67 14.21
C HIS A 204 8.56 12.33 13.76
N VAL A 205 8.60 11.40 14.70
CA VAL A 205 8.96 10.00 14.46
C VAL A 205 7.86 9.08 14.98
N LEU A 206 7.60 8.01 14.25
CA LEU A 206 6.77 6.90 14.68
C LEU A 206 7.69 5.84 15.26
N VAL A 207 7.50 5.53 16.52
CA VAL A 207 8.35 4.60 17.27
C VAL A 207 7.53 3.47 17.86
N ARG A 208 8.16 2.32 18.02
CA ARG A 208 7.64 1.17 18.75
C ARG A 208 8.53 0.90 19.95
N GLY A 209 7.91 0.68 21.11
CA GLY A 209 8.64 0.41 22.35
C GLY A 209 7.69 0.33 23.54
N PRO A 210 8.22 0.07 24.76
CA PRO A 210 7.44 -0.07 26.00
C PRO A 210 7.05 1.31 26.57
N ILE A 211 6.52 2.19 25.74
CA ILE A 211 6.26 3.62 26.07
C ILE A 211 4.77 3.98 26.05
N VAL A 212 3.90 3.03 25.67
CA VAL A 212 2.45 3.26 25.57
C VAL A 212 1.88 3.55 26.96
N GLY A 213 1.18 4.67 27.09
CA GLY A 213 0.57 5.09 28.35
C GLY A 213 1.55 5.68 29.37
N ARG A 214 2.80 5.89 28.99
CA ARG A 214 3.82 6.55 29.83
C ARG A 214 4.10 7.98 29.36
N GLN A 215 4.54 8.84 30.27
CA GLN A 215 4.96 10.21 29.94
C GLN A 215 6.38 10.18 29.40
N VAL A 216 6.57 10.83 28.24
CA VAL A 216 7.86 10.90 27.53
C VAL A 216 8.35 12.35 27.55
N VAL A 217 9.65 12.56 27.72
CA VAL A 217 10.28 13.86 27.56
C VAL A 217 10.31 14.25 26.09
N GLU A 218 9.60 15.31 25.73
CA GLU A 218 9.47 15.75 24.32
C GLU A 218 10.74 16.35 23.74
N GLU A 219 11.53 17.00 24.59
CA GLU A 219 12.79 17.64 24.18
C GLU A 219 13.94 17.20 25.09
N ARG A 220 14.88 16.47 24.52
CA ARG A 220 16.08 16.02 25.24
C ARG A 220 17.11 17.12 25.27
N SER A 221 17.67 17.33 26.45
CA SER A 221 18.82 18.21 26.69
C SER A 221 19.99 17.36 27.18
N PRO A 222 21.25 17.73 26.95
CA PRO A 222 22.42 17.06 27.49
C PRO A 222 22.42 16.99 29.04
N LEU A 223 21.62 17.81 29.69
CA LEU A 223 21.45 17.82 31.13
C LEU A 223 20.46 16.76 31.64
N LEU A 224 19.67 16.16 30.76
CA LEU A 224 18.67 15.16 31.11
C LEU A 224 19.20 13.75 30.80
N GLY A 225 19.20 12.91 31.81
CA GLY A 225 19.64 11.52 31.73
C GLY A 225 18.86 10.61 32.66
N ALA A 226 19.06 9.31 32.54
CA ALA A 226 18.47 8.33 33.44
C ALA A 226 18.86 8.57 34.89
N GLY A 227 17.90 8.44 35.83
CA GLY A 227 18.09 8.64 37.26
C GLY A 227 17.96 10.08 37.72
N ILE A 228 17.91 11.07 36.82
CA ILE A 228 17.77 12.48 37.20
C ILE A 228 16.33 12.73 37.64
N SER A 229 16.17 13.42 38.79
CA SER A 229 14.85 13.89 39.24
C SER A 229 14.51 15.20 38.55
N VAL A 230 13.30 15.28 37.99
CA VAL A 230 12.82 16.42 37.22
C VAL A 230 11.48 16.92 37.77
N LYS A 231 11.16 18.17 37.50
CA LYS A 231 9.83 18.71 37.74
C LYS A 231 9.11 18.68 36.37
N PRO A 232 8.16 17.74 36.15
CA PRO A 232 7.46 17.66 34.87
C PRO A 232 6.60 18.91 34.65
N LEU A 233 6.64 19.42 33.43
CA LEU A 233 5.76 20.48 32.94
C LEU A 233 4.96 19.90 31.75
N SER A 234 3.65 20.04 31.78
CA SER A 234 2.83 19.70 30.63
C SER A 234 3.02 20.73 29.52
N ARG A 235 2.64 20.37 28.28
CA ARG A 235 2.76 21.22 27.09
C ARG A 235 2.03 22.58 27.24
N ASP A 236 1.01 22.66 28.07
CA ASP A 236 0.26 23.86 28.43
C ASP A 236 0.91 24.65 29.56
N GLY A 237 2.08 24.24 30.04
CA GLY A 237 2.79 24.86 31.18
C GLY A 237 2.21 24.50 32.56
N SER A 238 1.20 23.65 32.62
CA SER A 238 0.66 23.16 33.88
C SER A 238 1.60 22.11 34.48
N VAL A 239 1.76 22.14 35.81
CA VAL A 239 2.41 21.05 36.53
C VAL A 239 1.37 19.94 36.65
N PRO A 240 1.66 18.71 36.22
CA PRO A 240 0.74 17.60 36.43
C PRO A 240 0.42 17.50 37.91
N GLU A 241 -0.84 17.59 38.30
CA GLU A 241 -1.23 17.32 39.68
C GLU A 241 -0.81 15.89 40.01
N PRO A 242 -0.18 15.68 41.17
CA PRO A 242 0.10 14.34 41.62
C PRO A 242 -1.22 13.57 41.69
N PRO A 243 -1.24 12.29 41.29
CA PRO A 243 -2.47 11.50 41.30
C PRO A 243 -3.09 11.63 42.71
N GLN A 244 -4.35 12.07 42.73
CA GLN A 244 -5.08 12.15 44.02
C GLN A 244 -5.10 10.76 44.62
N MET A 245 -4.51 10.65 45.80
CA MET A 245 -4.45 9.40 46.55
C MET A 245 -5.68 9.34 47.47
N LEU A 246 -6.43 8.26 47.36
CA LEU A 246 -7.62 8.00 48.16
C LEU A 246 -7.29 6.95 49.23
N GLU A 247 -7.69 7.25 50.46
CA GLU A 247 -7.71 6.25 51.53
C GLU A 247 -9.00 5.41 51.37
N LEU A 248 -8.82 4.10 51.07
CA LEU A 248 -9.95 3.21 50.88
C LEU A 248 -10.45 2.65 52.22
N THR A 249 -11.75 2.74 52.45
CA THR A 249 -12.39 2.02 53.55
C THR A 249 -12.25 0.51 53.34
N GLU A 250 -12.18 -0.26 54.41
CA GLU A 250 -11.99 -1.72 54.31
C GLU A 250 -13.08 -2.43 53.47
N GLU A 251 -14.33 -1.97 53.60
CA GLU A 251 -15.44 -2.50 52.81
C GLU A 251 -15.28 -2.22 51.31
N ARG A 252 -14.83 -1.01 50.95
CA ARG A 252 -14.61 -0.60 49.58
C ARG A 252 -13.43 -1.35 48.95
N ARG A 253 -12.36 -1.54 49.74
CA ARG A 253 -11.19 -2.32 49.39
C ARG A 253 -11.54 -3.80 49.09
N ALA A 254 -12.29 -4.41 49.99
CA ALA A 254 -12.71 -5.81 49.84
C ALA A 254 -13.55 -6.05 48.55
N LYS A 255 -14.44 -5.10 48.21
CA LYS A 255 -15.24 -5.17 46.95
C LYS A 255 -14.36 -5.10 45.70
N LEU A 256 -13.36 -4.21 45.71
CA LEU A 256 -12.43 -4.08 44.57
C LEU A 256 -11.55 -5.31 44.42
N ILE A 257 -11.04 -5.87 45.50
CA ILE A 257 -10.23 -7.09 45.50
C ILE A 257 -11.06 -8.27 44.95
N ALA A 258 -12.28 -8.48 45.46
CA ALA A 258 -13.15 -9.57 45.03
C ALA A 258 -13.49 -9.47 43.53
N PHE A 259 -13.68 -8.26 43.02
CA PHE A 259 -13.93 -8.06 41.59
C PHE A 259 -12.70 -8.40 40.73
N ILE A 260 -11.50 -7.98 41.13
CA ILE A 260 -10.26 -8.31 40.39
C ILE A 260 -9.94 -9.79 40.44
N GLU A 261 -10.11 -10.46 41.57
CA GLU A 261 -9.91 -11.91 41.71
C GLU A 261 -10.89 -12.71 40.85
N GLY A 262 -12.16 -12.26 40.80
CA GLY A 262 -13.21 -12.89 39.97
C GLY A 262 -13.05 -12.66 38.47
N ASN A 263 -12.20 -11.77 38.03
CA ASN A 263 -12.05 -11.43 36.61
C ASN A 263 -11.18 -12.44 35.85
N LYS A 264 -11.84 -13.39 35.15
CA LYS A 264 -11.18 -14.42 34.33
C LYS A 264 -10.50 -13.92 33.06
N ARG A 265 -10.73 -12.66 32.66
CA ARG A 265 -10.17 -12.07 31.43
C ARG A 265 -8.84 -11.32 31.66
N MET A 266 -8.41 -11.17 32.90
CA MET A 266 -7.17 -10.47 33.27
C MET A 266 -6.03 -11.47 33.41
N PRO A 267 -4.84 -11.23 32.78
CA PRO A 267 -3.63 -12.04 33.00
C PRO A 267 -3.21 -12.05 34.47
N GLU A 268 -2.71 -13.18 34.96
CA GLU A 268 -2.33 -13.37 36.39
C GLU A 268 -1.28 -12.35 36.88
N ASP A 269 -0.30 -12.00 36.02
CA ASP A 269 0.71 -10.99 36.34
C ASP A 269 0.10 -9.58 36.49
N ALA A 270 -0.96 -9.28 35.76
CA ALA A 270 -1.66 -8.01 35.89
C ALA A 270 -2.53 -7.97 37.13
N LYS A 271 -3.20 -9.10 37.48
CA LYS A 271 -3.96 -9.24 38.73
C LYS A 271 -3.06 -9.03 39.95
N ALA A 272 -1.91 -9.72 39.98
CA ALA A 272 -0.97 -9.63 41.10
C ALA A 272 -0.51 -8.17 41.33
N ARG A 273 -0.20 -7.43 40.27
CA ARG A 273 0.19 -6.02 40.36
C ARG A 273 -0.93 -5.11 40.87
N VAL A 274 -2.16 -5.32 40.41
CA VAL A 274 -3.32 -4.54 40.84
C VAL A 274 -3.67 -4.84 42.29
N LEU A 275 -3.65 -6.10 42.70
CA LEU A 275 -3.91 -6.51 44.08
C LEU A 275 -2.85 -5.97 45.05
N ALA A 276 -1.56 -6.00 44.67
CA ALA A 276 -0.48 -5.42 45.48
C ALA A 276 -0.69 -3.91 45.74
N ARG A 277 -1.11 -3.16 44.71
CA ARG A 277 -1.42 -1.74 44.87
C ARG A 277 -2.71 -1.47 45.65
N LEU A 278 -3.73 -2.29 45.57
CA LEU A 278 -4.94 -2.18 46.38
C LEU A 278 -4.69 -2.52 47.86
N ALA A 279 -3.61 -3.23 48.17
CA ALA A 279 -3.16 -3.51 49.56
C ALA A 279 -2.46 -2.32 50.24
N GLU A 280 -2.01 -1.31 49.46
CA GLU A 280 -1.40 -0.09 50.01
C GLU A 280 -2.43 0.77 50.77
N PRO A 281 -2.01 1.50 51.83
CA PRO A 281 -2.94 2.36 52.61
C PRO A 281 -3.58 3.45 51.75
N MET A 282 -2.86 3.99 50.78
CA MET A 282 -3.33 5.02 49.87
C MET A 282 -3.24 4.52 48.41
N VAL A 283 -4.33 4.63 47.69
CA VAL A 283 -4.46 4.12 46.30
C VAL A 283 -4.80 5.29 45.37
N PRO A 284 -4.23 5.33 44.14
CA PRO A 284 -4.56 6.38 43.17
C PRO A 284 -6.05 6.40 42.84
N ALA A 285 -6.73 7.56 43.00
CA ALA A 285 -8.15 7.75 42.76
C ALA A 285 -8.59 7.26 41.38
N GLN A 286 -7.83 7.54 40.31
CA GLN A 286 -8.10 7.11 38.96
C GLN A 286 -8.14 5.59 38.78
N MET A 287 -7.36 4.85 39.58
CA MET A 287 -7.37 3.38 39.55
C MET A 287 -8.67 2.84 40.16
N VAL A 288 -9.09 3.44 41.26
CA VAL A 288 -10.32 3.09 41.97
C VAL A 288 -11.53 3.35 41.09
N GLU A 289 -11.66 4.56 40.53
CA GLU A 289 -12.75 4.95 39.61
C GLU A 289 -12.84 4.06 38.39
N ARG A 290 -11.69 3.67 37.81
CA ARG A 290 -11.66 2.78 36.65
C ARG A 290 -12.16 1.36 36.97
N ILE A 291 -11.88 0.86 38.17
CA ILE A 291 -12.34 -0.45 38.60
C ILE A 291 -13.83 -0.38 38.98
N GLU A 292 -14.25 0.66 39.69
CA GLU A 292 -15.66 0.88 40.06
C GLU A 292 -16.56 1.08 38.84
N GLY A 293 -16.12 1.84 37.86
CA GLY A 293 -16.85 2.03 36.60
C GLY A 293 -17.04 0.71 35.82
N ARG A 294 -16.24 -0.32 36.09
CA ARG A 294 -16.42 -1.67 35.53
C ARG A 294 -17.24 -2.62 36.39
N ILE A 295 -17.46 -2.29 37.65
CA ILE A 295 -18.35 -3.01 38.58
C ILE A 295 -19.79 -2.59 38.34
N GLY A 296 -20.02 -1.32 37.94
CA GLY A 296 -21.36 -0.74 37.79
C GLY A 296 -21.96 -0.79 36.36
N GLY A 297 -21.27 -1.35 35.39
CA GLY A 297 -21.72 -1.60 34.00
C GLY A 297 -21.65 -3.07 33.67
#